data_6b5e428f76884a6e986c19fa1aab48b4
#
_entry.id   6b5e428f76884a6e986c19fa1aab48b4
#
_cell.length_a   1.000
_cell.length_b   1.000
_cell.length_c   1.000
_cell.angle_alpha   90.00
_cell.angle_beta   90.00
_cell.angle_gamma   90.00
#
_symmetry.space_group_name_H-M   'P 1'
#
loop_
_entity.id
_entity.type
_entity.pdbx_description
1 polymer ?
#
loop_
_entity_poly.entity_id
_entity_poly.type
_entity_poly.pdbx_seq_one_letter_code
_entity_poly.pdbx_strand_id
1 'polypeptide(L)'
;MKRSTKIFTVIIVFFLIIASVIIARTMIGNHFKKKFSKRPPPGIIVTQVIEKKFEDIIETFGTAIPSQIKSYKIEKYEILTPINFNSKVNKGEIIANLKTRKIIAPFDGIIGKRDFSDDILVSKSSILLNLEDTTIIFSDVEIPEVYAPFIRNGLPVDVIFSGYKNKIYLGVVDSTSSRINSKARS
;
A
#
# COMPACT_ATOMS: atom_id res chain seq x y z
N MET A 1 79.15 68.84 -0.83
CA MET A 1 77.89 68.61 -1.62
C MET A 1 77.07 69.87 -1.58
N LYS A 2 76.79 70.47 -2.74
CA LYS A 2 76.06 71.69 -2.86
C LYS A 2 74.57 71.53 -2.34
N ARG A 3 74.09 72.52 -1.63
CA ARG A 3 72.73 72.52 -1.02
C ARG A 3 71.60 72.09 -2.01
N SER A 4 71.76 72.39 -3.27
CA SER A 4 70.97 72.00 -4.39
C SER A 4 70.85 70.51 -4.62
N THR A 5 71.96 69.75 -4.47
CA THR A 5 71.97 68.27 -4.67
C THR A 5 71.19 67.55 -3.57
N LYS A 6 71.23 68.07 -2.34
CA LYS A 6 70.45 67.47 -1.23
C LYS A 6 68.97 67.66 -1.43
N ILE A 7 68.51 68.77 -1.90
CA ILE A 7 67.09 69.06 -2.20
C ILE A 7 66.61 68.18 -3.35
N PHE A 8 67.43 68.01 -4.38
CA PHE A 8 67.07 67.14 -5.52
C PHE A 8 66.91 65.64 -5.12
N THR A 9 67.85 65.19 -4.26
CA THR A 9 67.80 63.81 -3.74
C THR A 9 66.54 63.59 -2.90
N VAL A 10 66.11 64.52 -2.06
CA VAL A 10 64.92 64.41 -1.26
C VAL A 10 63.67 64.38 -2.14
N ILE A 11 63.60 65.20 -3.21
CA ILE A 11 62.47 65.16 -4.15
C ILE A 11 62.37 63.81 -4.88
N ILE A 12 63.49 63.24 -5.33
CA ILE A 12 63.51 61.97 -6.00
C ILE A 12 63.02 60.84 -5.05
N VAL A 13 63.52 60.84 -3.80
CA VAL A 13 63.09 59.85 -2.81
C VAL A 13 61.57 59.97 -2.53
N PHE A 14 61.07 61.19 -2.44
CA PHE A 14 59.65 61.44 -2.26
C PHE A 14 58.79 60.90 -3.42
N PHE A 15 59.20 61.11 -4.65
CA PHE A 15 58.50 60.56 -5.83
C PHE A 15 58.63 59.04 -5.91
N LEU A 16 59.75 58.45 -5.50
CA LEU A 16 59.89 56.98 -5.42
C LEU A 16 58.93 56.36 -4.40
N ILE A 17 58.76 57.00 -3.26
CA ILE A 17 57.81 56.55 -2.25
C ILE A 17 56.40 56.57 -2.78
N ILE A 18 55.99 57.67 -3.42
CA ILE A 18 54.65 57.77 -4.03
C ILE A 18 54.44 56.72 -5.11
N ALA A 19 55.42 56.55 -6.00
CA ALA A 19 55.36 55.50 -7.03
C ALA A 19 55.22 54.11 -6.44
N SER A 20 55.95 53.79 -5.38
CA SER A 20 55.89 52.53 -4.67
C SER A 20 54.50 52.27 -4.08
N VAL A 21 53.90 53.29 -3.46
CA VAL A 21 52.53 53.18 -2.89
C VAL A 21 51.49 52.95 -3.98
N ILE A 22 51.61 53.65 -5.13
CA ILE A 22 50.69 53.47 -6.25
C ILE A 22 50.78 52.05 -6.83
N ILE A 23 52.02 51.56 -7.03
CA ILE A 23 52.24 50.19 -7.53
C ILE A 23 51.71 49.16 -6.55
N ALA A 24 51.97 49.30 -5.26
CA ALA A 24 51.48 48.40 -4.22
C ALA A 24 49.91 48.37 -4.23
N ARG A 25 49.29 49.54 -4.28
CA ARG A 25 47.82 49.66 -4.32
C ARG A 25 47.22 48.99 -5.56
N THR A 26 47.81 49.19 -6.73
CA THR A 26 47.34 48.58 -7.98
C THR A 26 47.52 47.06 -7.97
N MET A 27 48.64 46.54 -7.46
CA MET A 27 48.90 45.12 -7.35
C MET A 27 47.88 44.46 -6.38
N ILE A 28 47.67 45.03 -5.21
CA ILE A 28 46.69 44.57 -4.23
C ILE A 28 45.29 44.61 -4.84
N GLY A 29 44.90 45.72 -5.46
CA GLY A 29 43.58 45.84 -6.10
C GLY A 29 43.34 44.79 -7.19
N ASN A 30 44.34 44.54 -8.02
CA ASN A 30 44.23 43.52 -9.07
C ASN A 30 44.20 42.09 -8.49
N HIS A 31 44.96 41.84 -7.41
CA HIS A 31 44.90 40.53 -6.72
C HIS A 31 43.51 40.27 -6.13
N PHE A 32 42.94 41.24 -5.45
CA PHE A 32 41.57 41.13 -4.91
C PHE A 32 40.50 40.97 -6.01
N LYS A 33 40.62 41.75 -7.09
CA LYS A 33 39.70 41.60 -8.22
C LYS A 33 39.76 40.17 -8.82
N LYS A 34 40.97 39.61 -9.01
CA LYS A 34 41.09 38.24 -9.53
C LYS A 34 40.54 37.18 -8.59
N LYS A 35 40.69 37.36 -7.27
CA LYS A 35 40.33 36.37 -6.28
C LYS A 35 38.86 36.42 -5.90
N PHE A 36 38.25 37.56 -5.90
CA PHE A 36 36.87 37.76 -5.41
C PHE A 36 35.85 38.16 -6.47
N SER A 37 36.22 38.49 -7.70
CA SER A 37 35.27 38.86 -8.73
C SER A 37 34.59 37.67 -9.41
N LYS A 38 35.17 36.46 -9.28
CA LYS A 38 34.57 35.21 -9.77
C LYS A 38 33.86 34.53 -8.62
N ARG A 39 32.67 34.95 -8.25
CA ARG A 39 31.80 34.13 -7.42
C ARG A 39 31.40 32.92 -8.25
N PRO A 40 31.63 31.68 -7.76
CA PRO A 40 31.07 30.52 -8.45
C PRO A 40 29.57 30.74 -8.60
N PRO A 41 28.96 30.39 -9.72
CA PRO A 41 27.52 30.49 -9.86
C PRO A 41 26.88 29.66 -8.75
N PRO A 42 25.76 30.12 -8.18
CA PRO A 42 25.05 29.34 -7.18
C PRO A 42 24.76 27.95 -7.75
N GLY A 43 25.06 26.92 -6.98
CA GLY A 43 24.74 25.54 -7.36
C GLY A 43 23.22 25.40 -7.45
N ILE A 44 22.73 25.11 -8.64
CA ILE A 44 21.32 24.82 -8.87
C ILE A 44 21.19 23.31 -8.86
N ILE A 45 20.37 22.80 -7.93
CA ILE A 45 19.98 21.39 -7.95
C ILE A 45 18.88 21.27 -9.01
N VAL A 46 19.18 20.57 -10.09
CA VAL A 46 18.19 20.25 -11.12
C VAL A 46 17.78 18.81 -10.97
N THR A 47 16.49 18.55 -10.98
CA THR A 47 15.91 17.23 -11.03
C THR A 47 15.23 17.07 -12.38
N GLN A 48 15.48 15.95 -13.03
CA GLN A 48 14.81 15.64 -14.28
C GLN A 48 13.33 15.37 -13.98
N VAL A 49 12.44 16.08 -14.65
CA VAL A 49 11.00 15.81 -14.60
C VAL A 49 10.73 14.53 -15.37
N ILE A 50 10.22 13.55 -14.67
CA ILE A 50 9.77 12.29 -15.27
C ILE A 50 8.26 12.33 -15.28
N GLU A 51 7.67 12.10 -16.43
CA GLU A 51 6.23 11.94 -16.57
C GLU A 51 5.81 10.65 -15.86
N LYS A 52 5.04 10.76 -14.79
CA LYS A 52 4.53 9.63 -14.01
C LYS A 52 3.01 9.68 -14.04
N LYS A 53 2.39 8.61 -14.50
CA LYS A 53 0.96 8.43 -14.31
C LYS A 53 0.71 8.22 -12.82
N PHE A 54 -0.13 9.06 -12.24
CA PHE A 54 -0.68 8.85 -10.91
C PHE A 54 -2.00 8.10 -11.10
N GLU A 55 -2.10 6.97 -10.43
CA GLU A 55 -3.34 6.20 -10.34
C GLU A 55 -3.87 6.37 -8.93
N ASP A 56 -5.12 6.73 -8.81
CA ASP A 56 -5.81 6.77 -7.53
C ASP A 56 -6.12 5.32 -7.12
N ILE A 57 -5.43 4.84 -6.11
CA ILE A 57 -5.64 3.50 -5.57
C ILE A 57 -6.48 3.63 -4.30
N ILE A 58 -7.58 2.90 -4.26
CA ILE A 58 -8.44 2.80 -3.09
C ILE A 58 -8.13 1.45 -2.43
N GLU A 59 -7.63 1.51 -1.20
CA GLU A 59 -7.39 0.32 -0.40
C GLU A 59 -8.54 0.13 0.61
N THR A 60 -9.08 -1.07 0.67
CA THR A 60 -10.14 -1.42 1.60
C THR A 60 -9.97 -2.86 2.09
N PHE A 61 -10.71 -3.23 3.12
CA PHE A 61 -10.63 -4.55 3.73
C PHE A 61 -12.00 -5.23 3.67
N GLY A 62 -11.96 -6.53 3.48
CA GLY A 62 -13.16 -7.34 3.46
C GLY A 62 -12.89 -8.75 4.00
N THR A 63 -13.97 -9.49 4.20
CA THR A 63 -13.91 -10.88 4.64
C THR A 63 -14.21 -11.78 3.46
N ALA A 64 -13.36 -12.79 3.26
CA ALA A 64 -13.56 -13.79 2.21
C ALA A 64 -14.76 -14.70 2.56
N ILE A 65 -15.72 -14.78 1.67
CA ILE A 65 -16.95 -15.55 1.81
C ILE A 65 -17.03 -16.55 0.65
N PRO A 66 -17.28 -17.85 0.90
CA PRO A 66 -17.46 -18.83 -0.16
C PRO A 66 -18.74 -18.56 -0.93
N SER A 67 -18.79 -18.96 -2.21
CA SER A 67 -19.93 -18.73 -3.11
C SER A 67 -21.22 -19.35 -2.62
N GLN A 68 -21.10 -20.54 -2.00
CA GLN A 68 -22.23 -21.26 -1.43
C GLN A 68 -21.84 -21.89 -0.10
N ILE A 69 -22.75 -21.83 0.87
CA ILE A 69 -22.62 -22.48 2.15
C ILE A 69 -23.92 -23.27 2.43
N LYS A 70 -23.76 -24.52 2.78
CA LYS A 70 -24.87 -25.33 3.28
C LYS A 70 -24.52 -25.85 4.67
N SER A 71 -25.30 -25.42 5.65
CA SER A 71 -25.07 -25.78 7.06
C SER A 71 -26.06 -26.86 7.52
N TYR A 72 -25.56 -27.82 8.29
CA TYR A 72 -26.31 -28.89 8.89
C TYR A 72 -26.01 -28.95 10.39
N LYS A 73 -27.05 -28.77 11.20
CA LYS A 73 -26.93 -29.02 12.63
C LYS A 73 -27.10 -30.53 12.90
N ILE A 74 -26.15 -31.12 13.58
CA ILE A 74 -26.08 -32.57 13.85
C ILE A 74 -25.85 -32.73 15.34
N GLU A 75 -26.64 -33.61 15.97
CA GLU A 75 -26.39 -34.00 17.34
C GLU A 75 -25.26 -35.05 17.38
N LYS A 76 -24.32 -34.89 18.30
CA LYS A 76 -23.13 -35.78 18.36
C LYS A 76 -23.47 -37.24 18.54
N TYR A 77 -24.56 -37.54 19.25
CA TYR A 77 -25.00 -38.95 19.50
C TYR A 77 -25.63 -39.62 18.25
N GLU A 78 -25.97 -38.82 17.22
CA GLU A 78 -26.49 -39.37 15.96
C GLU A 78 -25.39 -39.84 15.01
N ILE A 79 -24.15 -39.43 15.21
CA ILE A 79 -23.02 -39.67 14.30
C ILE A 79 -22.62 -41.14 14.42
N LEU A 80 -22.71 -41.88 13.32
CA LEU A 80 -22.30 -43.29 13.25
C LEU A 80 -20.82 -43.43 12.90
N THR A 81 -20.31 -42.58 12.00
CA THR A 81 -18.91 -42.60 11.53
C THR A 81 -18.30 -41.25 11.71
N PRO A 82 -17.01 -41.15 12.09
CA PRO A 82 -16.32 -39.88 12.19
C PRO A 82 -16.43 -39.06 10.92
N ILE A 83 -16.66 -37.75 11.07
CA ILE A 83 -16.75 -36.81 9.94
C ILE A 83 -15.36 -36.29 9.63
N ASN A 84 -14.94 -36.37 8.38
CA ASN A 84 -13.66 -35.84 7.92
C ASN A 84 -13.78 -34.37 7.61
N PHE A 85 -13.48 -33.51 8.60
CA PHE A 85 -13.43 -32.07 8.40
C PHE A 85 -12.22 -31.65 7.54
N ASN A 86 -12.33 -30.53 6.84
CA ASN A 86 -11.34 -29.99 5.92
C ASN A 86 -11.04 -30.87 4.70
N SER A 87 -11.91 -31.90 4.43
CA SER A 87 -11.80 -32.70 3.23
C SER A 87 -12.66 -32.14 2.09
N LYS A 88 -12.18 -32.34 0.87
CA LYS A 88 -12.97 -32.07 -0.33
C LYS A 88 -13.95 -33.19 -0.57
N VAL A 89 -15.15 -32.86 -0.99
CA VAL A 89 -16.20 -33.81 -1.40
C VAL A 89 -16.83 -33.33 -2.70
N ASN A 90 -17.26 -34.31 -3.50
CA ASN A 90 -17.96 -34.07 -4.73
C ASN A 90 -19.49 -34.15 -4.49
N LYS A 91 -20.23 -33.47 -5.34
CA LYS A 91 -21.68 -33.58 -5.36
C LYS A 91 -22.15 -35.03 -5.39
N GLY A 92 -23.06 -35.39 -4.51
CA GLY A 92 -23.58 -36.73 -4.38
C GLY A 92 -22.82 -37.66 -3.40
N GLU A 93 -21.64 -37.23 -2.91
CA GLU A 93 -20.89 -37.99 -1.88
C GLU A 93 -21.54 -37.86 -0.49
N ILE A 94 -21.33 -38.88 0.34
CA ILE A 94 -21.85 -38.88 1.72
C ILE A 94 -20.88 -38.07 2.60
N ILE A 95 -21.37 -36.97 3.15
CA ILE A 95 -20.64 -36.10 4.08
C ILE A 95 -20.67 -36.69 5.51
N ALA A 96 -21.82 -37.16 5.92
CA ALA A 96 -22.01 -37.74 7.26
C ALA A 96 -23.04 -38.88 7.25
N ASN A 97 -22.72 -39.93 7.97
CA ASN A 97 -23.63 -41.06 8.28
C ASN A 97 -24.22 -40.83 9.67
N LEU A 98 -25.53 -40.65 9.73
CA LEU A 98 -26.26 -40.49 10.97
C LEU A 98 -27.15 -41.74 11.21
N LYS A 99 -27.54 -41.99 12.44
CA LYS A 99 -28.44 -43.09 12.81
C LYS A 99 -29.76 -43.07 12.05
N THR A 100 -30.28 -41.89 11.79
CA THR A 100 -31.60 -41.70 11.16
C THR A 100 -31.52 -41.38 9.67
N ARG A 101 -30.40 -40.83 9.18
CA ARG A 101 -30.25 -40.39 7.80
C ARG A 101 -28.80 -40.25 7.37
N LYS A 102 -28.57 -40.21 6.06
CA LYS A 102 -27.29 -39.82 5.46
C LYS A 102 -27.35 -38.40 4.98
N ILE A 103 -26.31 -37.62 5.21
CA ILE A 103 -26.17 -36.29 4.65
C ILE A 103 -25.31 -36.42 3.39
N ILE A 104 -25.86 -35.98 2.27
CA ILE A 104 -25.24 -36.06 0.95
C ILE A 104 -24.88 -34.64 0.50
N ALA A 105 -23.72 -34.49 -0.16
CA ALA A 105 -23.27 -33.22 -0.70
C ALA A 105 -24.17 -32.72 -1.85
N PRO A 106 -24.83 -31.58 -1.74
CA PRO A 106 -25.64 -31.01 -2.81
C PRO A 106 -24.80 -30.38 -3.94
N PHE A 107 -23.55 -30.01 -3.65
CA PHE A 107 -22.57 -29.46 -4.57
C PHE A 107 -21.14 -29.86 -4.14
N ASP A 108 -20.17 -29.61 -5.01
CA ASP A 108 -18.75 -29.85 -4.71
C ASP A 108 -18.26 -28.82 -3.70
N GLY A 109 -17.44 -29.24 -2.71
CA GLY A 109 -16.99 -28.28 -1.72
C GLY A 109 -16.04 -28.87 -0.69
N ILE A 110 -15.82 -28.10 0.36
CA ILE A 110 -15.00 -28.48 1.50
C ILE A 110 -15.88 -28.60 2.75
N ILE A 111 -15.68 -29.69 3.50
CA ILE A 111 -16.39 -29.88 4.75
C ILE A 111 -15.74 -29.04 5.84
N GLY A 112 -16.47 -28.07 6.36
CA GLY A 112 -16.08 -27.22 7.48
C GLY A 112 -16.79 -27.61 8.78
N LYS A 113 -16.19 -27.22 9.90
CA LYS A 113 -16.83 -27.28 11.22
C LYS A 113 -16.93 -25.84 11.73
N ARG A 114 -18.12 -25.46 12.15
CA ARG A 114 -18.34 -24.19 12.87
C ARG A 114 -18.99 -24.47 14.22
N ASP A 115 -18.64 -23.68 15.21
CA ASP A 115 -19.22 -23.77 16.53
C ASP A 115 -20.48 -22.89 16.66
N PHE A 116 -20.68 -21.96 15.71
CA PHE A 116 -21.87 -21.08 15.64
C PHE A 116 -22.17 -20.68 14.18
N SER A 117 -23.41 -20.29 13.96
CA SER A 117 -23.88 -19.59 12.76
C SER A 117 -24.87 -18.52 13.21
N ASP A 118 -25.01 -17.44 12.48
CA ASP A 118 -25.83 -16.28 12.87
C ASP A 118 -27.26 -16.64 13.23
N ASP A 119 -27.81 -17.71 12.62
CA ASP A 119 -29.19 -18.16 12.82
C ASP A 119 -29.33 -19.50 13.54
N ILE A 120 -28.23 -20.17 13.93
CA ILE A 120 -28.27 -21.52 14.49
C ILE A 120 -27.53 -21.58 15.81
N LEU A 121 -28.25 -21.79 16.90
CA LEU A 121 -27.64 -22.07 18.20
C LEU A 121 -27.09 -23.49 18.24
N VAL A 122 -25.80 -23.59 18.52
CA VAL A 122 -25.10 -24.86 18.68
C VAL A 122 -24.85 -25.10 20.17
N SER A 123 -25.34 -26.24 20.66
CA SER A 123 -25.11 -26.67 22.05
C SER A 123 -23.84 -27.48 22.16
N LYS A 124 -23.40 -27.76 23.39
CA LYS A 124 -22.24 -28.65 23.65
C LYS A 124 -22.46 -30.09 23.09
N SER A 125 -23.72 -30.50 22.90
CA SER A 125 -24.11 -31.82 22.37
C SER A 125 -24.24 -31.83 20.85
N SER A 126 -24.21 -30.69 20.16
CA SER A 126 -24.36 -30.61 18.71
C SER A 126 -23.10 -30.05 18.04
N ILE A 127 -23.01 -30.26 16.74
CA ILE A 127 -22.02 -29.65 15.86
C ILE A 127 -22.71 -29.00 14.67
N LEU A 128 -22.16 -27.94 14.16
CA LEU A 128 -22.54 -27.37 12.90
C LEU A 128 -21.56 -27.80 11.82
N LEU A 129 -22.04 -28.63 10.90
CA LEU A 129 -21.30 -29.07 9.75
C LEU A 129 -21.65 -28.15 8.59
N ASN A 130 -20.64 -27.55 7.97
CA ASN A 130 -20.82 -26.74 6.78
C ASN A 130 -20.20 -27.45 5.58
N LEU A 131 -20.88 -27.37 4.45
CA LEU A 131 -20.28 -27.60 3.15
C LEU A 131 -20.11 -26.25 2.49
N GLU A 132 -18.90 -25.93 2.09
CA GLU A 132 -18.52 -24.63 1.55
C GLU A 132 -17.94 -24.79 0.14
N ASP A 133 -18.55 -24.13 -0.85
CA ASP A 133 -17.98 -24.03 -2.19
C ASP A 133 -16.98 -22.87 -2.23
N THR A 134 -15.72 -23.22 -2.37
CA THR A 134 -14.60 -22.25 -2.42
C THR A 134 -14.06 -22.04 -3.83
N THR A 135 -14.78 -22.46 -4.86
CA THR A 135 -14.38 -22.28 -6.27
C THR A 135 -14.33 -20.81 -6.63
N ILE A 136 -15.31 -20.06 -6.15
CA ILE A 136 -15.38 -18.61 -6.23
C ILE A 136 -15.46 -18.03 -4.82
N ILE A 137 -14.66 -17.03 -4.55
CA ILE A 137 -14.67 -16.32 -3.26
C ILE A 137 -15.23 -14.93 -3.50
N PHE A 138 -16.24 -14.56 -2.75
CA PHE A 138 -16.75 -13.20 -2.66
C PHE A 138 -16.11 -12.48 -1.48
N SER A 139 -16.14 -11.17 -1.53
CA SER A 139 -15.76 -10.33 -0.39
C SER A 139 -16.64 -9.09 -0.41
N ASP A 140 -17.33 -8.85 0.70
CA ASP A 140 -18.03 -7.61 0.94
C ASP A 140 -17.04 -6.61 1.51
N VAL A 141 -16.95 -5.46 0.86
CA VAL A 141 -16.05 -4.37 1.25
C VAL A 141 -16.83 -3.08 1.38
N GLU A 142 -16.47 -2.29 2.39
CA GLU A 142 -17.03 -0.95 2.58
C GLU A 142 -16.11 0.08 1.95
N ILE A 143 -16.68 0.95 1.12
CA ILE A 143 -15.92 1.98 0.41
C ILE A 143 -16.48 3.35 0.82
N PRO A 144 -15.62 4.33 1.15
CA PRO A 144 -16.07 5.67 1.49
C PRO A 144 -16.91 6.29 0.37
N GLU A 145 -18.01 6.97 0.74
CA GLU A 145 -19.00 7.53 -0.19
C GLU A 145 -18.38 8.42 -1.27
N VAL A 146 -17.29 9.12 -0.95
CA VAL A 146 -16.57 9.99 -1.90
C VAL A 146 -16.07 9.23 -3.13
N TYR A 147 -15.83 7.93 -3.03
CA TYR A 147 -15.38 7.09 -4.13
C TYR A 147 -16.49 6.35 -4.86
N ALA A 148 -17.72 6.38 -4.33
CA ALA A 148 -18.85 5.69 -4.93
C ALA A 148 -19.07 5.97 -6.43
N PRO A 149 -18.91 7.20 -6.94
CA PRO A 149 -19.06 7.49 -8.37
C PRO A 149 -18.05 6.77 -9.27
N PHE A 150 -16.94 6.34 -8.73
CA PHE A 150 -15.86 5.68 -9.49
C PHE A 150 -15.98 4.16 -9.48
N ILE A 151 -16.80 3.60 -8.59
CA ILE A 151 -16.97 2.15 -8.45
C ILE A 151 -18.12 1.70 -9.35
N ARG A 152 -17.85 0.68 -10.15
CA ARG A 152 -18.82 0.09 -11.06
C ARG A 152 -18.59 -1.41 -11.23
N ASN A 153 -19.65 -2.13 -11.57
CA ASN A 153 -19.54 -3.56 -11.87
C ASN A 153 -18.53 -3.82 -12.99
N GLY A 154 -17.76 -4.88 -12.84
CA GLY A 154 -16.70 -5.25 -13.79
C GLY A 154 -15.36 -4.49 -13.59
N LEU A 155 -15.26 -3.58 -12.61
CA LEU A 155 -13.98 -2.94 -12.30
C LEU A 155 -12.98 -3.98 -11.81
N PRO A 156 -11.78 -4.07 -12.40
CA PRO A 156 -10.75 -4.98 -11.94
C PRO A 156 -10.22 -4.54 -10.56
N VAL A 157 -9.94 -5.50 -9.70
CA VAL A 157 -9.41 -5.27 -8.36
C VAL A 157 -8.30 -6.27 -8.06
N ASP A 158 -7.30 -5.80 -7.33
CA ASP A 158 -6.24 -6.63 -6.79
C ASP A 158 -6.62 -7.08 -5.37
N VAL A 159 -6.60 -8.39 -5.15
CA VAL A 159 -6.94 -9.00 -3.86
C VAL A 159 -5.71 -9.63 -3.24
N ILE A 160 -5.41 -9.24 -2.01
CA ILE A 160 -4.29 -9.77 -1.24
C ILE A 160 -4.84 -10.41 0.04
N PHE A 161 -4.64 -11.70 0.20
CA PHE A 161 -5.01 -12.38 1.44
C PHE A 161 -3.94 -12.20 2.51
N SER A 162 -4.37 -11.97 3.74
CA SER A 162 -3.47 -11.77 4.89
C SER A 162 -2.49 -12.92 5.12
N GLY A 163 -2.91 -14.17 4.79
CA GLY A 163 -2.06 -15.35 4.86
C GLY A 163 -1.06 -15.50 3.71
N TYR A 164 -1.24 -14.79 2.60
CA TYR A 164 -0.44 -14.88 1.38
C TYR A 164 -0.06 -13.51 0.86
N LYS A 165 0.58 -12.70 1.67
CA LYS A 165 0.90 -11.28 1.40
C LYS A 165 1.68 -11.02 0.10
N ASN A 166 2.43 -12.02 -0.39
CA ASN A 166 3.24 -11.89 -1.60
C ASN A 166 2.51 -12.36 -2.86
N LYS A 167 1.23 -12.72 -2.77
CA LYS A 167 0.46 -13.21 -3.90
C LYS A 167 -0.74 -12.31 -4.14
N ILE A 168 -0.80 -11.74 -5.32
CA ILE A 168 -1.92 -10.91 -5.78
C ILE A 168 -2.85 -11.81 -6.60
N TYR A 169 -4.13 -11.74 -6.28
CA TYR A 169 -5.20 -12.40 -7.03
C TYR A 169 -6.02 -11.33 -7.72
N LEU A 170 -6.35 -11.58 -8.97
CA LEU A 170 -7.20 -10.68 -9.74
C LEU A 170 -8.66 -11.01 -9.44
N GLY A 171 -9.40 -9.99 -9.12
CA GLY A 171 -10.85 -10.05 -8.94
C GLY A 171 -11.55 -9.00 -9.78
N VAL A 172 -12.85 -8.98 -9.69
CA VAL A 172 -13.71 -7.97 -10.32
C VAL A 172 -14.81 -7.57 -9.36
N VAL A 173 -15.25 -6.32 -9.42
CA VAL A 173 -16.44 -5.87 -8.71
C VAL A 173 -17.67 -6.53 -9.34
N ASP A 174 -18.33 -7.40 -8.58
CA ASP A 174 -19.53 -8.11 -9.03
C ASP A 174 -20.75 -7.22 -8.97
N SER A 175 -20.97 -6.59 -7.83
CA SER A 175 -22.13 -5.73 -7.60
C SER A 175 -21.80 -4.59 -6.64
N THR A 176 -22.56 -3.51 -6.74
CA THR A 176 -22.48 -2.37 -5.84
C THR A 176 -23.81 -2.20 -5.14
N SER A 177 -23.80 -2.05 -3.82
CA SER A 177 -24.99 -1.72 -3.04
C SER A 177 -25.13 -0.20 -2.94
N SER A 178 -26.34 0.30 -3.19
CA SER A 178 -26.66 1.72 -2.98
C SER A 178 -26.98 2.07 -1.52
N ARG A 179 -26.83 1.11 -0.59
CA ARG A 179 -27.07 1.37 0.83
C ARG A 179 -25.86 2.07 1.44
N ILE A 180 -26.07 3.29 1.88
CA ILE A 180 -25.11 4.02 2.67
C ILE A 180 -25.19 3.51 4.11
N ASN A 181 -24.10 2.98 4.63
CA ASN A 181 -24.03 2.63 6.04
C ASN A 181 -23.93 3.91 6.86
N SER A 182 -25.03 4.29 7.51
CA SER A 182 -25.11 5.54 8.30
C SER A 182 -24.11 5.61 9.46
N LYS A 183 -23.59 4.47 9.92
CA LYS A 183 -22.58 4.41 10.99
C LYS A 183 -21.16 4.68 10.49
N ALA A 184 -20.87 4.27 9.26
CA ALA A 184 -19.52 4.39 8.68
C ALA A 184 -19.40 5.48 7.61
N ARG A 185 -20.54 6.06 7.15
CA ARG A 185 -20.61 6.96 5.98
C ARG A 185 -19.88 6.38 4.76
N SER A 186 -20.04 5.10 4.54
CA SER A 186 -19.45 4.33 3.46
C SER A 186 -20.52 3.59 2.67
#